data_fd4271fc45586cecd74d411f28d7096e
#
_entry.id   fd4271fc45586cecd74d411f28d7096e
#
_cell.length_a   1.000
_cell.length_b   1.000
_cell.length_c   1.000
_cell.angle_alpha   90.00
_cell.angle_beta   90.00
_cell.angle_gamma   90.00
#
_symmetry.space_group_name_H-M   'P 1'
#
loop_
_entity.id
_entity.type
_entity.pdbx_description
1 polymer ?
#
loop_
_entity_poly.entity_id
_entity_poly.type
_entity_poly.pdbx_seq_one_letter_code
_entity_poly.pdbx_strand_id
1 'polypeptide(L)'
;MRSLKVLPAVSAAVALTLGAGFAFAAEPLKIRVAYVVPVANWASILFEKEGLARHMGKSYTMEAVRFQGTPPMITALATGELEIADLAFSSFALAVQNAGMEDLKVIADEFQDGVAGYHSGEFLVQKDSPIKTVKDLKGKVIGTNAGGSAVDIVMRAMLKKNGLDDKKDVTFVEAAFPNMKAMLLEKKVDLIPAVIPFVFDPQLRAGARVLYHQNQAVGRTQMIIWAARAPFIQKNRAVMVDFMEDVVRAAHWWVDPKNHKEAVELAAKVSKRPPEAFDKWLFVKAGQQGDYYRDANMVPDLNALQANIKLQYDLGFIKSNMDIKKYSDLSIVAEAAKRLK
;
A
#
# COMPACT_ATOMS: atom_id res chain seq x y z
N MET A 1 46.47 -35.73 82.62
CA MET A 1 45.05 -35.45 82.57
C MET A 1 44.80 -34.55 81.37
N ARG A 2 44.35 -35.08 80.24
CA ARG A 2 44.09 -34.32 79.00
C ARG A 2 42.57 -34.27 78.78
N SER A 3 42.02 -33.08 78.79
CA SER A 3 40.60 -32.84 78.54
C SER A 3 40.32 -32.80 76.99
N LEU A 4 39.47 -33.70 76.54
CA LEU A 4 38.93 -33.68 75.17
C LEU A 4 37.88 -32.52 75.10
N LYS A 5 38.08 -31.62 74.12
CA LYS A 5 37.07 -30.66 73.71
C LYS A 5 36.26 -31.25 72.56
N VAL A 6 34.95 -31.38 72.77
CA VAL A 6 34.00 -31.78 71.74
C VAL A 6 33.60 -30.53 70.95
N LEU A 7 33.77 -30.54 69.66
CA LEU A 7 33.25 -29.53 68.75
C LEU A 7 31.83 -29.92 68.30
N PRO A 8 30.87 -28.96 68.27
CA PRO A 8 29.57 -29.24 67.68
C PRO A 8 29.58 -29.14 66.13
N ALA A 9 28.98 -30.12 65.51
CA ALA A 9 28.78 -30.16 64.04
C ALA A 9 27.67 -29.15 63.67
N VAL A 10 28.01 -28.19 62.82
CA VAL A 10 27.08 -27.25 62.22
C VAL A 10 26.53 -27.89 60.94
N SER A 11 25.28 -28.32 60.95
CA SER A 11 24.56 -28.78 59.75
C SER A 11 24.15 -27.57 58.94
N ALA A 12 24.78 -27.36 57.79
CA ALA A 12 24.38 -26.37 56.80
C ALA A 12 23.17 -26.87 55.97
N ALA A 13 21.99 -26.36 56.25
CA ALA A 13 20.80 -26.57 55.43
C ALA A 13 20.96 -25.71 54.15
N VAL A 14 21.17 -26.33 53.00
CA VAL A 14 21.12 -25.70 51.67
C VAL A 14 19.67 -25.51 51.30
N ALA A 15 19.14 -24.28 51.43
CA ALA A 15 17.84 -23.90 50.91
C ALA A 15 17.95 -23.72 49.36
N LEU A 16 17.45 -24.70 48.58
CA LEU A 16 17.19 -24.52 47.14
C LEU A 16 16.03 -23.54 47.00
N THR A 17 16.32 -22.26 46.72
CA THR A 17 15.35 -21.30 46.21
C THR A 17 15.08 -21.61 44.76
N LEU A 18 13.97 -22.27 44.47
CA LEU A 18 13.36 -22.34 43.14
C LEU A 18 12.99 -20.91 42.74
N GLY A 19 13.89 -20.26 42.00
CA GLY A 19 13.60 -19.01 41.32
C GLY A 19 12.57 -19.27 40.23
N ALA A 20 11.29 -19.02 40.53
CA ALA A 20 10.27 -18.89 39.49
C ALA A 20 10.68 -17.68 38.64
N GLY A 21 11.34 -17.95 37.51
CA GLY A 21 11.61 -16.95 36.48
C GLY A 21 10.27 -16.45 35.97
N PHE A 22 9.90 -15.24 36.38
CA PHE A 22 8.85 -14.51 35.71
C PHE A 22 9.36 -14.27 34.26
N ALA A 23 8.89 -15.10 33.32
CA ALA A 23 9.04 -14.80 31.93
C ALA A 23 8.24 -13.50 31.68
N PHE A 24 8.92 -12.36 31.65
CA PHE A 24 8.34 -11.16 31.10
C PHE A 24 7.95 -11.50 29.68
N ALA A 25 6.63 -11.49 29.39
CA ALA A 25 6.17 -11.55 28.00
C ALA A 25 6.86 -10.42 27.25
N ALA A 26 7.56 -10.76 26.18
CA ALA A 26 8.19 -9.75 25.34
C ALA A 26 7.13 -8.75 24.87
N GLU A 27 7.45 -7.46 24.89
CA GLU A 27 6.53 -6.43 24.39
C GLU A 27 6.17 -6.74 22.93
N PRO A 28 4.88 -6.56 22.54
CA PRO A 28 4.45 -6.76 21.17
C PRO A 28 5.26 -5.90 20.20
N LEU A 29 5.69 -6.50 19.09
CA LEU A 29 6.44 -5.77 18.05
C LEU A 29 5.57 -4.66 17.47
N LYS A 30 6.07 -3.43 17.48
CA LYS A 30 5.40 -2.31 16.80
C LYS A 30 5.65 -2.41 15.29
N ILE A 31 4.57 -2.47 14.50
CA ILE A 31 4.59 -2.49 13.03
C ILE A 31 3.90 -1.22 12.52
N ARG A 32 4.68 -0.29 11.96
CA ARG A 32 4.16 0.91 11.29
C ARG A 32 3.96 0.60 9.82
N VAL A 33 2.71 0.72 9.37
CA VAL A 33 2.30 0.42 7.97
C VAL A 33 1.86 1.72 7.31
N ALA A 34 2.54 2.08 6.23
CA ALA A 34 2.22 3.29 5.48
C ALA A 34 0.96 3.13 4.64
N TYR A 35 0.29 4.26 4.34
CA TYR A 35 -0.79 4.34 3.36
C TYR A 35 -0.91 5.75 2.78
N VAL A 36 -1.62 5.89 1.65
CA VAL A 36 -1.87 7.19 1.00
C VAL A 36 -3.34 7.61 1.13
N VAL A 37 -4.25 6.75 0.69
CA VAL A 37 -5.67 7.09 0.57
C VAL A 37 -6.50 6.32 1.60
N PRO A 38 -7.13 7.02 2.55
CA PRO A 38 -8.04 6.38 3.52
C PRO A 38 -9.11 5.56 2.81
N VAL A 39 -9.46 4.41 3.39
CA VAL A 39 -10.40 3.41 2.89
C VAL A 39 -9.90 2.66 1.64
N ALA A 40 -9.27 3.35 0.68
CA ALA A 40 -8.73 2.70 -0.51
C ALA A 40 -7.47 1.88 -0.23
N ASN A 41 -6.70 2.22 0.81
CA ASN A 41 -5.54 1.44 1.23
C ASN A 41 -5.82 0.64 2.50
N TRP A 42 -5.38 -0.63 2.52
CA TRP A 42 -5.67 -1.61 3.57
C TRP A 42 -5.27 -1.14 4.98
N ALA A 43 -4.07 -0.58 5.14
CA ALA A 43 -3.58 -0.16 6.46
C ALA A 43 -4.52 0.80 7.19
N SER A 44 -5.37 1.53 6.46
CA SER A 44 -6.31 2.51 7.04
C SER A 44 -7.61 1.91 7.56
N ILE A 45 -7.95 0.65 7.20
CA ILE A 45 -9.26 0.06 7.51
C ILE A 45 -9.22 -1.40 7.97
N LEU A 46 -8.15 -2.15 7.69
CA LEU A 46 -8.12 -3.61 7.87
C LEU A 46 -8.65 -4.06 9.23
N PHE A 47 -8.26 -3.39 10.31
CA PHE A 47 -8.55 -3.81 11.67
C PHE A 47 -9.66 -2.99 12.37
N GLU A 48 -10.42 -2.21 11.59
CA GLU A 48 -11.59 -1.49 12.12
C GLU A 48 -12.75 -2.45 12.51
N LYS A 49 -12.80 -3.63 11.92
CA LYS A 49 -13.69 -4.70 12.35
C LYS A 49 -13.05 -5.45 13.52
N GLU A 50 -13.69 -5.36 14.68
CA GLU A 50 -13.27 -6.06 15.89
C GLU A 50 -13.21 -7.59 15.69
N GLY A 51 -12.25 -8.25 16.33
CA GLY A 51 -12.07 -9.69 16.34
C GLY A 51 -11.33 -10.28 15.13
N LEU A 52 -10.99 -9.47 14.12
CA LEU A 52 -10.19 -9.94 12.97
C LEU A 52 -8.70 -10.04 13.32
N ALA A 53 -8.17 -9.07 14.06
CA ALA A 53 -6.77 -9.01 14.49
C ALA A 53 -6.53 -9.83 15.77
N ARG A 54 -6.42 -11.16 15.64
CA ARG A 54 -6.34 -12.10 16.77
C ARG A 54 -5.00 -12.08 17.51
N HIS A 55 -3.95 -11.65 16.81
CA HIS A 55 -2.58 -11.58 17.32
C HIS A 55 -2.19 -10.18 17.80
N MET A 56 -2.99 -9.15 17.44
CA MET A 56 -2.76 -7.77 17.88
C MET A 56 -2.81 -7.63 19.41
N GLY A 57 -1.86 -6.88 19.97
CA GLY A 57 -1.68 -6.75 21.41
C GLY A 57 -0.98 -7.93 22.08
N LYS A 58 -0.67 -9.01 21.35
CA LYS A 58 0.06 -10.20 21.80
C LYS A 58 1.44 -10.28 21.15
N SER A 59 1.49 -10.58 19.85
CA SER A 59 2.74 -10.66 19.10
C SER A 59 3.13 -9.33 18.45
N TYR A 60 2.15 -8.50 18.10
CA TYR A 60 2.40 -7.19 17.48
C TYR A 60 1.38 -6.11 17.92
N THR A 61 1.75 -4.84 17.66
CA THR A 61 0.82 -3.70 17.58
C THR A 61 0.98 -3.08 16.20
N MET A 62 -0.09 -2.49 15.64
CA MET A 62 -0.05 -1.82 14.34
C MET A 62 -0.34 -0.33 14.49
N GLU A 63 0.45 0.48 13.77
CA GLU A 63 0.19 1.91 13.57
C GLU A 63 0.11 2.20 12.07
N ALA A 64 -1.04 2.74 11.63
CA ALA A 64 -1.22 3.18 10.25
C ALA A 64 -0.68 4.61 10.08
N VAL A 65 0.29 4.82 9.18
CA VAL A 65 0.97 6.10 8.96
C VAL A 65 0.63 6.66 7.59
N ARG A 66 0.02 7.84 7.53
CA ARG A 66 -0.42 8.44 6.29
C ARG A 66 0.66 9.27 5.61
N PHE A 67 0.80 9.10 4.29
CA PHE A 67 1.67 9.89 3.42
C PHE A 67 0.86 10.54 2.28
N GLN A 68 1.42 11.59 1.67
CA GLN A 68 0.81 12.23 0.49
C GLN A 68 0.94 11.37 -0.77
N GLY A 69 1.98 10.55 -0.85
CA GLY A 69 2.27 9.66 -1.98
C GLY A 69 3.29 8.61 -1.57
N THR A 70 3.56 7.68 -2.47
CA THR A 70 4.45 6.54 -2.20
C THR A 70 5.96 6.88 -2.19
N PRO A 71 6.49 7.87 -2.95
CA PRO A 71 7.92 8.19 -2.91
C PRO A 71 8.44 8.63 -1.52
N PRO A 72 7.76 9.45 -0.72
CA PRO A 72 8.23 9.80 0.63
C PRO A 72 8.39 8.61 1.58
N MET A 73 7.66 7.51 1.35
CA MET A 73 7.79 6.29 2.16
C MET A 73 9.15 5.62 2.01
N ILE A 74 9.85 5.86 0.88
CA ILE A 74 11.20 5.32 0.64
C ILE A 74 12.18 5.82 1.71
N THR A 75 12.13 7.13 1.99
CA THR A 75 12.95 7.73 3.04
C THR A 75 12.59 7.17 4.42
N ALA A 76 11.30 7.07 4.73
CA ALA A 76 10.82 6.54 6.01
C ALA A 76 11.21 5.06 6.24
N LEU A 77 11.21 4.23 5.19
CA LEU A 77 11.78 2.88 5.25
C LEU A 77 13.30 2.87 5.47
N ALA A 78 14.02 3.77 4.78
CA ALA A 78 15.48 3.85 4.88
C ALA A 78 15.93 4.28 6.28
N THR A 79 15.19 5.20 6.93
CA THR A 79 15.47 5.71 8.28
C THR A 79 14.91 4.83 9.40
N GLY A 80 14.14 3.77 9.08
CA GLY A 80 13.49 2.91 10.07
C GLY A 80 12.29 3.56 10.77
N GLU A 81 11.67 4.54 10.14
CA GLU A 81 10.41 5.15 10.57
C GLU A 81 9.18 4.34 10.15
N LEU A 82 9.37 3.37 9.26
CA LEU A 82 8.36 2.41 8.81
C LEU A 82 8.93 0.99 8.81
N GLU A 83 8.11 0.01 9.12
CA GLU A 83 8.38 -1.41 8.95
C GLU A 83 7.84 -1.91 7.60
N ILE A 84 6.66 -1.42 7.18
CA ILE A 84 6.00 -1.80 5.93
C ILE A 84 5.59 -0.53 5.19
N ALA A 85 6.01 -0.41 3.94
CA ALA A 85 5.57 0.65 3.04
C ALA A 85 4.57 0.12 2.00
N ASP A 86 3.53 0.90 1.78
CA ASP A 86 2.54 0.75 0.72
C ASP A 86 3.07 1.42 -0.55
N LEU A 87 3.91 0.71 -1.31
CA LEU A 87 4.62 1.27 -2.44
C LEU A 87 3.91 1.02 -3.78
N ALA A 88 3.85 2.06 -4.60
CA ALA A 88 3.56 1.89 -6.01
C ALA A 88 4.66 1.07 -6.71
N PHE A 89 4.31 0.35 -7.79
CA PHE A 89 5.28 -0.35 -8.63
C PHE A 89 6.45 0.56 -9.05
N SER A 90 6.16 1.84 -9.30
CA SER A 90 7.16 2.84 -9.68
C SER A 90 8.08 3.22 -8.54
N SER A 91 7.53 3.51 -7.38
CA SER A 91 8.30 3.89 -6.18
C SER A 91 9.13 2.73 -5.67
N PHE A 92 8.65 1.49 -5.79
CA PHE A 92 9.44 0.29 -5.47
C PHE A 92 10.71 0.21 -6.32
N ALA A 93 10.59 0.37 -7.65
CA ALA A 93 11.73 0.37 -8.55
C ALA A 93 12.73 1.49 -8.23
N LEU A 94 12.21 2.70 -7.93
CA LEU A 94 13.05 3.84 -7.53
C LEU A 94 13.76 3.60 -6.18
N ALA A 95 13.10 2.98 -5.22
CA ALA A 95 13.71 2.63 -3.93
C ALA A 95 14.91 1.69 -4.11
N VAL A 96 14.77 0.65 -4.93
CA VAL A 96 15.85 -0.30 -5.20
C VAL A 96 16.99 0.36 -5.96
N GLN A 97 16.72 1.11 -7.03
CA GLN A 97 17.77 1.58 -7.93
C GLN A 97 18.38 2.94 -7.56
N ASN A 98 17.60 3.84 -7.00
CA ASN A 98 18.07 5.19 -6.69
C ASN A 98 18.40 5.38 -5.22
N ALA A 99 17.66 4.72 -4.31
CA ALA A 99 17.94 4.78 -2.87
C ALA A 99 18.84 3.63 -2.39
N GLY A 100 19.25 2.71 -3.30
CA GLY A 100 20.16 1.60 -2.97
C GLY A 100 19.56 0.56 -2.02
N MET A 101 18.22 0.44 -1.98
CA MET A 101 17.52 -0.50 -1.08
C MET A 101 17.43 -1.89 -1.72
N GLU A 102 18.57 -2.52 -1.99
CA GLU A 102 18.65 -3.84 -2.63
C GLU A 102 18.05 -4.97 -1.77
N ASP A 103 17.91 -4.73 -0.47
CA ASP A 103 17.29 -5.65 0.50
C ASP A 103 15.75 -5.47 0.61
N LEU A 104 15.16 -4.56 -0.16
CA LEU A 104 13.71 -4.36 -0.17
C LEU A 104 13.01 -5.56 -0.80
N LYS A 105 11.93 -6.03 -0.18
CA LYS A 105 11.14 -7.17 -0.64
C LYS A 105 9.67 -6.81 -0.78
N VAL A 106 9.06 -7.21 -1.90
CA VAL A 106 7.61 -7.29 -2.05
C VAL A 106 7.12 -8.44 -1.16
N ILE A 107 6.19 -8.15 -0.26
CA ILE A 107 5.67 -9.14 0.71
C ILE A 107 4.18 -9.44 0.53
N ALA A 108 3.40 -8.52 -0.05
CA ALA A 108 1.97 -8.71 -0.26
C ALA A 108 1.41 -7.82 -1.38
N ASP A 109 0.23 -8.19 -1.90
CA ASP A 109 -0.63 -7.36 -2.74
C ASP A 109 -1.33 -6.27 -1.91
N GLU A 110 -1.55 -5.13 -2.52
CA GLU A 110 -2.50 -4.13 -2.01
C GLU A 110 -3.71 -4.06 -2.94
N PHE A 111 -3.48 -3.74 -4.21
CA PHE A 111 -4.46 -3.80 -5.29
C PHE A 111 -3.84 -3.71 -6.69
N GLN A 112 -4.60 -4.15 -7.70
CA GLN A 112 -4.21 -4.18 -9.09
C GLN A 112 -5.16 -3.33 -9.94
N ASP A 113 -4.62 -2.67 -10.97
CA ASP A 113 -5.36 -1.87 -11.94
C ASP A 113 -5.41 -2.59 -13.31
N GLY A 114 -6.46 -2.34 -14.07
CA GLY A 114 -6.62 -2.88 -15.43
C GLY A 114 -7.00 -4.37 -15.48
N VAL A 115 -7.44 -4.94 -14.37
CA VAL A 115 -8.03 -6.30 -14.34
C VAL A 115 -9.45 -6.25 -14.90
N ALA A 116 -9.76 -7.17 -15.80
CA ALA A 116 -11.06 -7.19 -16.49
C ALA A 116 -12.25 -7.25 -15.50
N GLY A 117 -13.19 -6.32 -15.66
CA GLY A 117 -14.38 -6.21 -14.81
C GLY A 117 -14.16 -5.46 -13.49
N TYR A 118 -13.00 -4.84 -13.31
CA TYR A 118 -12.66 -3.98 -12.16
C TYR A 118 -12.33 -2.56 -12.60
N HIS A 119 -12.20 -1.64 -11.66
CA HIS A 119 -11.84 -0.26 -11.93
C HIS A 119 -10.45 -0.15 -12.56
N SER A 120 -10.30 0.80 -13.48
CA SER A 120 -9.00 1.28 -13.93
C SER A 120 -8.93 2.79 -13.77
N GLY A 121 -7.84 3.30 -13.19
CA GLY A 121 -7.66 4.71 -12.86
C GLY A 121 -8.02 5.64 -14.01
N GLU A 122 -8.66 6.74 -13.71
CA GLU A 122 -9.13 7.71 -14.69
C GLU A 122 -8.28 8.97 -14.66
N PHE A 123 -8.01 9.50 -15.86
CA PHE A 123 -7.32 10.78 -16.04
C PHE A 123 -8.30 11.76 -16.68
N LEU A 124 -8.62 12.82 -15.92
CA LEU A 124 -9.74 13.69 -16.20
C LEU A 124 -9.28 15.08 -16.66
N VAL A 125 -10.00 15.61 -17.65
CA VAL A 125 -9.98 17.01 -18.04
C VAL A 125 -11.32 17.64 -17.73
N GLN A 126 -11.41 18.97 -17.71
CA GLN A 126 -12.71 19.65 -17.58
C GLN A 126 -13.68 19.22 -18.69
N LYS A 127 -14.95 19.18 -18.37
CA LYS A 127 -16.01 18.73 -19.30
C LYS A 127 -15.99 19.49 -20.61
N ASP A 128 -15.83 20.82 -20.54
CA ASP A 128 -15.84 21.71 -21.70
C ASP A 128 -14.44 22.04 -22.22
N SER A 129 -13.41 21.34 -21.74
CA SER A 129 -12.04 21.54 -22.19
C SER A 129 -11.90 21.29 -23.70
N PRO A 130 -11.09 22.11 -24.42
CA PRO A 130 -10.74 21.86 -25.82
C PRO A 130 -9.83 20.63 -26.00
N ILE A 131 -9.22 20.11 -24.92
CA ILE A 131 -8.34 18.94 -24.92
C ILE A 131 -9.16 17.71 -25.28
N LYS A 132 -9.05 17.15 -26.47
CA LYS A 132 -9.75 15.95 -26.94
C LYS A 132 -8.88 14.73 -26.98
N THR A 133 -7.58 14.91 -27.14
CA THR A 133 -6.56 13.87 -27.22
C THR A 133 -5.39 14.16 -26.30
N VAL A 134 -4.56 13.17 -26.04
CA VAL A 134 -3.34 13.35 -25.23
C VAL A 134 -2.37 14.36 -25.88
N LYS A 135 -2.34 14.47 -27.21
CA LYS A 135 -1.49 15.43 -27.90
C LYS A 135 -1.86 16.90 -27.62
N ASP A 136 -3.12 17.17 -27.26
CA ASP A 136 -3.61 18.52 -26.91
C ASP A 136 -3.11 18.96 -25.52
N LEU A 137 -2.43 18.07 -24.78
CA LEU A 137 -1.78 18.40 -23.50
C LEU A 137 -0.47 19.19 -23.69
N LYS A 138 0.01 19.39 -24.92
CA LYS A 138 1.21 20.22 -25.17
C LYS A 138 1.00 21.65 -24.64
N GLY A 139 1.94 22.12 -23.81
CA GLY A 139 1.86 23.43 -23.16
C GLY A 139 0.91 23.51 -21.96
N LYS A 140 0.35 22.36 -21.50
CA LYS A 140 -0.64 22.30 -20.42
C LYS A 140 -0.03 22.02 -19.07
N VAL A 141 -0.82 22.33 -18.01
CA VAL A 141 -0.48 22.06 -16.61
C VAL A 141 -1.18 20.79 -16.15
N ILE A 142 -0.42 19.85 -15.61
CA ILE A 142 -0.90 18.53 -15.18
C ILE A 142 -0.73 18.41 -13.66
N GLY A 143 -1.81 18.06 -12.97
CA GLY A 143 -1.78 17.76 -11.53
C GLY A 143 -1.24 16.35 -11.29
N THR A 144 -0.36 16.18 -10.30
CA THR A 144 0.10 14.89 -9.78
C THR A 144 0.15 14.91 -8.26
N ASN A 145 0.10 13.74 -7.60
CA ASN A 145 0.18 13.72 -6.14
C ASN A 145 1.62 13.81 -5.63
N ALA A 146 2.55 13.20 -6.33
CA ALA A 146 3.99 13.24 -6.05
C ALA A 146 4.76 12.76 -7.29
N GLY A 147 5.90 13.37 -7.59
CA GLY A 147 6.81 12.91 -8.64
C GLY A 147 7.32 11.51 -8.37
N GLY A 148 7.28 10.63 -9.38
CA GLY A 148 7.65 9.22 -9.25
C GLY A 148 6.58 8.31 -8.64
N SER A 149 5.41 8.83 -8.28
CA SER A 149 4.25 8.00 -7.90
C SER A 149 3.69 7.24 -9.11
N ALA A 150 2.81 6.25 -8.87
CA ALA A 150 2.22 5.49 -9.96
C ALA A 150 1.49 6.37 -10.98
N VAL A 151 0.63 7.27 -10.51
CA VAL A 151 -0.14 8.14 -11.42
C VAL A 151 0.76 9.11 -12.20
N ASP A 152 1.84 9.59 -11.58
CA ASP A 152 2.85 10.41 -12.28
C ASP A 152 3.51 9.63 -13.42
N ILE A 153 3.98 8.42 -13.14
CA ILE A 153 4.61 7.55 -14.15
C ILE A 153 3.61 7.16 -15.27
N VAL A 154 2.35 6.90 -14.92
CA VAL A 154 1.28 6.61 -15.90
C VAL A 154 1.05 7.80 -16.84
N MET A 155 0.98 9.03 -16.30
CA MET A 155 0.82 10.24 -17.13
C MET A 155 2.02 10.46 -18.04
N ARG A 156 3.23 10.31 -17.52
CA ARG A 156 4.47 10.42 -18.34
C ARG A 156 4.54 9.33 -19.41
N ALA A 157 4.16 8.11 -19.10
CA ALA A 157 4.08 7.03 -20.08
C ALA A 157 3.08 7.34 -21.20
N MET A 158 1.91 7.89 -20.82
CA MET A 158 0.89 8.26 -21.80
C MET A 158 1.34 9.42 -22.69
N LEU A 159 2.01 10.42 -22.15
CA LEU A 159 2.61 11.52 -22.93
C LEU A 159 3.63 10.98 -23.94
N LYS A 160 4.59 10.16 -23.49
CA LYS A 160 5.62 9.55 -24.37
C LYS A 160 5.03 8.69 -25.48
N LYS A 161 4.00 7.88 -25.17
CA LYS A 161 3.26 7.07 -26.18
C LYS A 161 2.63 7.94 -27.27
N ASN A 162 2.32 9.19 -26.97
CA ASN A 162 1.70 10.13 -27.91
C ASN A 162 2.71 11.13 -28.51
N GLY A 163 4.01 10.91 -28.32
CA GLY A 163 5.08 11.71 -28.91
C GLY A 163 5.33 13.03 -28.20
N LEU A 164 4.89 13.19 -26.95
CA LEU A 164 5.17 14.35 -26.11
C LEU A 164 6.34 14.08 -25.17
N ASP A 165 7.21 15.09 -25.00
CA ASP A 165 8.29 15.08 -24.03
C ASP A 165 7.71 15.47 -22.64
N ASP A 166 7.72 14.54 -21.71
CA ASP A 166 7.15 14.71 -20.36
C ASP A 166 7.89 15.75 -19.49
N LYS A 167 9.05 16.23 -19.94
CA LYS A 167 9.86 17.24 -19.25
C LYS A 167 9.79 18.63 -19.87
N LYS A 168 9.39 18.70 -21.15
CA LYS A 168 9.42 19.97 -21.93
C LYS A 168 8.05 20.41 -22.41
N ASP A 169 7.18 19.45 -22.76
CA ASP A 169 5.91 19.76 -23.42
C ASP A 169 4.77 20.01 -22.42
N VAL A 170 4.96 19.70 -21.12
CA VAL A 170 3.96 19.91 -20.07
C VAL A 170 4.61 20.41 -18.78
N THR A 171 3.80 21.00 -17.88
CA THR A 171 4.22 21.36 -16.53
C THR A 171 3.49 20.51 -15.51
N PHE A 172 4.22 19.82 -14.63
CA PHE A 172 3.63 19.08 -13.51
C PHE A 172 3.54 19.96 -12.26
N VAL A 173 2.39 19.89 -11.56
CA VAL A 173 2.15 20.53 -10.27
C VAL A 173 1.73 19.49 -9.27
N GLU A 174 2.41 19.43 -8.12
CA GLU A 174 2.11 18.47 -7.06
C GLU A 174 1.04 18.99 -6.10
N ALA A 175 0.06 18.15 -5.81
CA ALA A 175 -0.97 18.38 -4.80
C ALA A 175 -1.57 17.08 -4.28
N ALA A 176 -1.99 17.05 -3.02
CA ALA A 176 -2.68 15.90 -2.45
C ALA A 176 -3.99 15.58 -3.22
N PHE A 177 -4.35 14.30 -3.34
CA PHE A 177 -5.56 13.86 -4.07
C PHE A 177 -6.85 14.59 -3.70
N PRO A 178 -7.14 14.93 -2.42
CA PRO A 178 -8.34 15.69 -2.07
C PRO A 178 -8.45 17.06 -2.75
N ASN A 179 -7.33 17.66 -3.13
CA ASN A 179 -7.29 18.99 -3.74
C ASN A 179 -7.47 18.96 -5.27
N MET A 180 -7.31 17.78 -5.91
CA MET A 180 -7.31 17.65 -7.37
C MET A 180 -8.61 18.13 -8.01
N LYS A 181 -9.77 17.82 -7.38
CA LYS A 181 -11.08 18.30 -7.87
C LYS A 181 -11.12 19.81 -7.98
N ALA A 182 -10.76 20.52 -6.92
CA ALA A 182 -10.77 21.99 -6.91
C ALA A 182 -9.80 22.55 -7.95
N MET A 183 -8.58 21.99 -8.03
CA MET A 183 -7.59 22.44 -9.00
C MET A 183 -8.07 22.31 -10.46
N LEU A 184 -8.73 21.21 -10.80
CA LEU A 184 -9.30 21.00 -12.14
C LEU A 184 -10.47 21.96 -12.40
N LEU A 185 -11.46 22.00 -11.50
CA LEU A 185 -12.68 22.79 -11.71
C LEU A 185 -12.43 24.29 -11.70
N GLU A 186 -11.43 24.77 -10.94
CA GLU A 186 -10.98 26.16 -10.91
C GLU A 186 -9.96 26.50 -12.02
N LYS A 187 -9.69 25.59 -12.95
CA LYS A 187 -8.77 25.76 -14.10
C LYS A 187 -7.31 26.04 -13.70
N LYS A 188 -6.88 25.61 -12.51
CA LYS A 188 -5.48 25.70 -12.08
C LYS A 188 -4.60 24.65 -12.74
N VAL A 189 -5.21 23.52 -13.14
CA VAL A 189 -4.58 22.47 -13.94
C VAL A 189 -5.54 22.00 -15.04
N ASP A 190 -4.98 21.44 -16.12
CA ASP A 190 -5.73 20.99 -17.30
C ASP A 190 -6.08 19.49 -17.23
N LEU A 191 -5.29 18.70 -16.51
CA LEU A 191 -5.47 17.25 -16.33
C LEU A 191 -5.19 16.86 -14.88
N ILE A 192 -5.97 15.94 -14.34
CA ILE A 192 -5.75 15.33 -13.02
C ILE A 192 -5.89 13.81 -13.07
N PRO A 193 -5.18 13.05 -12.23
CA PRO A 193 -5.54 11.67 -11.90
C PRO A 193 -6.72 11.68 -10.94
N ALA A 194 -7.73 10.86 -11.21
CA ALA A 194 -8.88 10.67 -10.33
C ALA A 194 -8.86 9.23 -9.78
N VAL A 195 -8.36 9.10 -8.56
CA VAL A 195 -8.28 7.83 -7.87
C VAL A 195 -9.49 7.59 -6.97
N ILE A 196 -9.81 6.33 -6.67
CA ILE A 196 -10.82 5.96 -5.68
C ILE A 196 -10.41 6.50 -4.29
N PRO A 197 -11.33 7.09 -3.48
CA PRO A 197 -12.76 7.29 -3.74
C PRO A 197 -13.11 8.62 -4.43
N PHE A 198 -12.14 9.48 -4.73
CA PHE A 198 -12.36 10.84 -5.23
C PHE A 198 -12.99 10.86 -6.62
N VAL A 199 -12.70 9.83 -7.43
CA VAL A 199 -13.27 9.66 -8.78
C VAL A 199 -14.82 9.61 -8.77
N PHE A 200 -15.43 9.19 -7.67
CA PHE A 200 -16.89 9.09 -7.53
C PHE A 200 -17.55 10.37 -6.97
N ASP A 201 -16.79 11.44 -6.76
CA ASP A 201 -17.34 12.73 -6.31
C ASP A 201 -18.36 13.28 -7.34
N PRO A 202 -19.62 13.58 -6.95
CA PRO A 202 -20.64 14.03 -7.90
C PRO A 202 -20.31 15.33 -8.62
N GLN A 203 -19.65 16.29 -7.97
CA GLN A 203 -19.26 17.55 -8.60
C GLN A 203 -18.15 17.33 -9.63
N LEU A 204 -17.17 16.46 -9.31
CA LEU A 204 -16.12 16.09 -10.25
C LEU A 204 -16.73 15.38 -11.47
N ARG A 205 -17.65 14.43 -11.27
CA ARG A 205 -18.36 13.74 -12.36
C ARG A 205 -19.20 14.68 -13.24
N ALA A 206 -19.81 15.70 -12.66
CA ALA A 206 -20.57 16.70 -13.41
C ALA A 206 -19.69 17.67 -14.22
N GLY A 207 -18.53 18.04 -13.65
CA GLY A 207 -17.63 19.07 -14.19
C GLY A 207 -16.45 18.56 -15.01
N ALA A 208 -16.22 17.23 -15.08
CA ALA A 208 -15.09 16.63 -15.76
C ALA A 208 -15.50 15.48 -16.68
N ARG A 209 -14.60 15.10 -17.56
CA ARG A 209 -14.70 13.89 -18.40
C ARG A 209 -13.37 13.16 -18.47
N VAL A 210 -13.44 11.87 -18.73
CA VAL A 210 -12.26 11.03 -18.91
C VAL A 210 -11.58 11.40 -20.23
N LEU A 211 -10.27 11.63 -20.17
CA LEU A 211 -9.42 11.72 -21.36
C LEU A 211 -8.86 10.34 -21.71
N TYR A 212 -8.40 9.58 -20.70
CA TYR A 212 -7.96 8.20 -20.87
C TYR A 212 -8.00 7.46 -19.51
N HIS A 213 -7.97 6.12 -19.59
CA HIS A 213 -7.83 5.24 -18.44
C HIS A 213 -6.38 4.76 -18.27
N GLN A 214 -5.99 4.39 -17.06
CA GLN A 214 -4.65 3.92 -16.73
C GLN A 214 -4.22 2.72 -17.60
N ASN A 215 -5.09 1.74 -17.78
CA ASN A 215 -4.80 0.55 -18.57
C ASN A 215 -4.48 0.85 -20.04
N GLN A 216 -4.94 1.97 -20.60
CA GLN A 216 -4.57 2.43 -21.95
C GLN A 216 -3.11 2.93 -21.99
N ALA A 217 -2.60 3.46 -20.89
CA ALA A 217 -1.23 3.95 -20.77
C ALA A 217 -0.23 2.81 -20.54
N VAL A 218 -0.49 1.94 -19.55
CA VAL A 218 0.49 1.00 -19.01
C VAL A 218 0.02 -0.46 -18.97
N GLY A 219 -1.20 -0.75 -19.45
CA GLY A 219 -1.80 -2.08 -19.40
C GLY A 219 -2.19 -2.50 -17.99
N ARG A 220 -2.27 -3.81 -17.74
CA ARG A 220 -2.51 -4.36 -16.41
C ARG A 220 -1.35 -4.00 -15.48
N THR A 221 -1.66 -3.55 -14.29
CA THR A 221 -0.68 -3.01 -13.37
C THR A 221 -0.85 -3.64 -11.99
N GLN A 222 0.25 -4.19 -11.43
CA GLN A 222 0.34 -4.41 -9.99
C GLN A 222 0.54 -3.03 -9.35
N MET A 223 -0.57 -2.36 -9.06
CA MET A 223 -0.58 -0.91 -8.80
C MET A 223 0.15 -0.56 -7.52
N ILE A 224 -0.25 -1.19 -6.44
CA ILE A 224 0.33 -0.99 -5.11
C ILE A 224 0.66 -2.35 -4.50
N ILE A 225 1.78 -2.40 -3.78
CA ILE A 225 2.29 -3.56 -3.06
C ILE A 225 2.72 -3.17 -1.66
N TRP A 226 2.68 -4.11 -0.74
CA TRP A 226 3.37 -3.96 0.54
C TRP A 226 4.82 -4.42 0.39
N ALA A 227 5.72 -3.60 0.90
CA ALA A 227 7.15 -3.86 0.87
C ALA A 227 7.77 -3.65 2.25
N ALA A 228 8.73 -4.50 2.60
CA ALA A 228 9.51 -4.42 3.84
C ALA A 228 10.96 -4.80 3.57
N ARG A 229 11.88 -4.40 4.45
CA ARG A 229 13.31 -4.72 4.31
C ARG A 229 13.60 -6.15 4.79
N ALA A 230 14.42 -6.88 4.06
CA ALA A 230 14.77 -8.28 4.36
C ALA A 230 15.31 -8.49 5.78
N PRO A 231 16.19 -7.63 6.35
CA PRO A 231 16.64 -7.80 7.73
C PRO A 231 15.52 -7.72 8.76
N PHE A 232 14.53 -6.83 8.55
CA PHE A 232 13.35 -6.74 9.43
C PHE A 232 12.51 -8.02 9.36
N ILE A 233 12.25 -8.51 8.13
CA ILE A 233 11.49 -9.74 7.88
C ILE A 233 12.17 -10.93 8.56
N GLN A 234 13.47 -11.11 8.36
CA GLN A 234 14.23 -12.24 8.89
C GLN A 234 14.27 -12.26 10.41
N LYS A 235 14.53 -11.08 11.01
CA LYS A 235 14.58 -10.93 12.47
C LYS A 235 13.22 -11.22 13.14
N ASN A 236 12.11 -10.88 12.50
CA ASN A 236 10.77 -10.89 13.09
C ASN A 236 9.82 -11.86 12.40
N ARG A 237 10.33 -12.90 11.70
CA ARG A 237 9.55 -13.76 10.82
C ARG A 237 8.26 -14.31 11.46
N ALA A 238 8.34 -14.86 12.67
CA ALA A 238 7.19 -15.43 13.36
C ALA A 238 6.08 -14.38 13.59
N VAL A 239 6.46 -13.20 14.06
CA VAL A 239 5.54 -12.07 14.28
C VAL A 239 4.95 -11.58 12.96
N MET A 240 5.75 -11.55 11.88
CA MET A 240 5.27 -11.16 10.55
C MET A 240 4.26 -12.15 9.98
N VAL A 241 4.40 -13.46 10.29
CA VAL A 241 3.40 -14.47 9.91
C VAL A 241 2.10 -14.26 10.69
N ASP A 242 2.16 -14.01 12.01
CA ASP A 242 0.99 -13.68 12.84
C ASP A 242 0.27 -12.42 12.33
N PHE A 243 1.04 -11.37 12.02
CA PHE A 243 0.53 -10.14 11.44
C PHE A 243 -0.18 -10.40 10.10
N MET A 244 0.48 -11.11 9.16
CA MET A 244 -0.10 -11.41 7.85
C MET A 244 -1.28 -12.38 7.92
N GLU A 245 -1.34 -13.27 8.92
CA GLU A 245 -2.53 -14.09 9.18
C GLU A 245 -3.75 -13.22 9.51
N ASP A 246 -3.58 -12.24 10.39
CA ASP A 246 -4.64 -11.29 10.72
C ASP A 246 -5.01 -10.41 9.52
N VAL A 247 -4.02 -9.96 8.73
CA VAL A 247 -4.22 -9.19 7.50
C VAL A 247 -5.04 -9.97 6.47
N VAL A 248 -4.66 -11.21 6.17
CA VAL A 248 -5.39 -12.06 5.19
C VAL A 248 -6.78 -12.38 5.69
N ARG A 249 -6.95 -12.67 7.01
CA ARG A 249 -8.29 -12.87 7.61
C ARG A 249 -9.15 -11.63 7.44
N ALA A 250 -8.60 -10.46 7.68
CA ALA A 250 -9.30 -9.20 7.50
C ALA A 250 -9.65 -8.97 6.02
N ALA A 251 -8.70 -9.18 5.11
CA ALA A 251 -8.95 -9.05 3.66
C ALA A 251 -10.10 -9.96 3.21
N HIS A 252 -10.12 -11.24 3.64
CA HIS A 252 -11.23 -12.15 3.35
C HIS A 252 -12.58 -11.59 3.83
N TRP A 253 -12.61 -11.04 5.04
CA TRP A 253 -13.84 -10.45 5.58
C TRP A 253 -14.29 -9.23 4.78
N TRP A 254 -13.37 -8.31 4.46
CA TRP A 254 -13.67 -7.08 3.76
C TRP A 254 -14.19 -7.30 2.33
N VAL A 255 -13.64 -8.27 1.60
CA VAL A 255 -14.03 -8.54 0.21
C VAL A 255 -15.21 -9.50 0.07
N ASP A 256 -15.69 -10.13 1.16
CA ASP A 256 -16.85 -11.01 1.13
C ASP A 256 -18.13 -10.17 0.93
N PRO A 257 -18.89 -10.37 -0.17
CA PRO A 257 -20.12 -9.63 -0.43
C PRO A 257 -21.16 -9.70 0.70
N LYS A 258 -21.13 -10.74 1.54
CA LYS A 258 -22.02 -10.89 2.69
C LYS A 258 -21.80 -9.81 3.74
N ASN A 259 -20.59 -9.26 3.82
CA ASN A 259 -20.18 -8.26 4.80
C ASN A 259 -20.29 -6.84 4.24
N HIS A 260 -20.69 -6.66 2.97
CA HIS A 260 -20.64 -5.38 2.26
C HIS A 260 -21.30 -4.23 3.04
N LYS A 261 -22.51 -4.46 3.58
CA LYS A 261 -23.20 -3.42 4.37
C LYS A 261 -22.37 -2.94 5.56
N GLU A 262 -21.84 -3.87 6.35
CA GLU A 262 -21.03 -3.53 7.52
C GLU A 262 -19.68 -2.90 7.10
N ALA A 263 -19.07 -3.38 6.01
CA ALA A 263 -17.87 -2.80 5.44
C ALA A 263 -18.08 -1.32 5.04
N VAL A 264 -19.20 -1.01 4.41
CA VAL A 264 -19.59 0.37 4.06
C VAL A 264 -19.77 1.23 5.32
N GLU A 265 -20.44 0.73 6.36
CA GLU A 265 -20.63 1.46 7.64
C GLU A 265 -19.28 1.75 8.32
N LEU A 266 -18.36 0.79 8.36
CA LEU A 266 -17.00 0.98 8.90
C LEU A 266 -16.19 1.98 8.07
N ALA A 267 -16.24 1.89 6.74
CA ALA A 267 -15.58 2.83 5.84
C ALA A 267 -16.10 4.27 6.02
N ALA A 268 -17.40 4.42 6.20
CA ALA A 268 -18.07 5.70 6.50
C ALA A 268 -17.57 6.29 7.82
N LYS A 269 -17.47 5.47 8.87
CA LYS A 269 -16.95 5.85 10.19
C LYS A 269 -15.50 6.34 10.12
N VAL A 270 -14.61 5.56 9.49
CA VAL A 270 -13.18 5.88 9.37
C VAL A 270 -12.95 7.16 8.59
N SER A 271 -13.67 7.33 7.49
CA SER A 271 -13.48 8.46 6.58
C SER A 271 -14.27 9.71 7.00
N LYS A 272 -15.19 9.59 7.97
CA LYS A 272 -16.15 10.63 8.35
C LYS A 272 -16.99 11.12 7.16
N ARG A 273 -17.38 10.20 6.25
CA ARG A 273 -18.22 10.44 5.08
C ARG A 273 -19.48 9.58 5.16
N PRO A 274 -20.57 9.99 4.49
CA PRO A 274 -21.80 9.20 4.53
C PRO A 274 -21.63 7.84 3.82
N PRO A 275 -22.37 6.78 4.25
CA PRO A 275 -22.27 5.43 3.67
C PRO A 275 -22.46 5.39 2.15
N GLU A 276 -23.32 6.23 1.60
CA GLU A 276 -23.60 6.32 0.17
C GLU A 276 -22.36 6.68 -0.67
N ALA A 277 -21.33 7.23 -0.03
CA ALA A 277 -20.04 7.50 -0.68
C ALA A 277 -19.26 6.22 -0.99
N PHE A 278 -19.64 5.08 -0.42
CA PHE A 278 -18.91 3.80 -0.50
C PHE A 278 -19.75 2.67 -1.09
N ASP A 279 -21.06 2.66 -0.85
CA ASP A 279 -21.99 1.56 -1.13
C ASP A 279 -21.89 1.02 -2.58
N LYS A 280 -21.70 1.90 -3.56
CA LYS A 280 -21.69 1.50 -4.97
C LYS A 280 -20.37 0.93 -5.48
N TRP A 281 -19.26 1.13 -4.75
CA TRP A 281 -17.96 0.78 -5.29
C TRP A 281 -17.09 -0.06 -4.35
N LEU A 282 -17.18 0.12 -3.04
CA LEU A 282 -16.25 -0.49 -2.07
C LEU A 282 -16.30 -2.02 -2.19
N PHE A 283 -15.20 -2.62 -2.62
CA PHE A 283 -15.03 -4.05 -2.89
C PHE A 283 -16.02 -4.66 -3.92
N VAL A 284 -16.73 -3.82 -4.67
CA VAL A 284 -17.70 -4.26 -5.69
C VAL A 284 -17.00 -4.44 -7.03
N LYS A 285 -17.22 -5.58 -7.68
CA LYS A 285 -16.82 -5.81 -9.07
C LYS A 285 -17.90 -5.25 -10.01
N ALA A 286 -17.73 -4.03 -10.47
CA ALA A 286 -18.71 -3.34 -11.31
C ALA A 286 -18.06 -2.53 -12.46
N GLY A 287 -16.98 -3.02 -13.05
CA GLY A 287 -16.22 -2.31 -14.08
C GLY A 287 -15.74 -0.95 -13.57
N GLN A 288 -15.93 0.12 -14.34
CA GLN A 288 -15.48 1.47 -13.96
C GLN A 288 -16.27 2.10 -12.81
N GLN A 289 -17.36 1.48 -12.35
CA GLN A 289 -18.14 1.94 -11.21
C GLN A 289 -17.82 1.19 -9.92
N GLY A 290 -16.95 0.18 -9.98
CA GLY A 290 -16.55 -0.63 -8.84
C GLY A 290 -15.17 -0.29 -8.31
N ASP A 291 -14.61 -1.20 -7.49
CA ASP A 291 -13.29 -1.08 -6.90
C ASP A 291 -12.19 -1.64 -7.82
N TYR A 292 -10.93 -1.40 -7.44
CA TYR A 292 -9.77 -2.13 -7.96
C TYR A 292 -9.85 -3.62 -7.63
N TYR A 293 -9.16 -4.44 -8.42
CA TYR A 293 -8.98 -5.85 -8.05
C TYR A 293 -8.05 -5.97 -6.84
N ARG A 294 -8.47 -6.80 -5.89
CA ARG A 294 -7.68 -7.17 -4.71
C ARG A 294 -7.66 -8.70 -4.59
N ASP A 295 -6.48 -9.26 -4.46
CA ASP A 295 -6.36 -10.69 -4.15
C ASP A 295 -6.73 -10.94 -2.68
N ALA A 296 -7.70 -11.82 -2.43
CA ALA A 296 -8.17 -12.08 -1.06
C ALA A 296 -7.08 -12.68 -0.15
N ASN A 297 -6.10 -13.39 -0.72
CA ASN A 297 -4.94 -13.92 -0.01
C ASN A 297 -3.75 -12.96 -0.03
N MET A 298 -3.92 -11.73 -0.52
CA MET A 298 -2.88 -10.71 -0.62
C MET A 298 -1.68 -11.14 -1.49
N VAL A 299 -1.91 -11.99 -2.51
CA VAL A 299 -0.84 -12.48 -3.40
C VAL A 299 -0.70 -11.53 -4.59
N PRO A 300 0.47 -10.87 -4.78
CA PRO A 300 0.68 -9.94 -5.88
C PRO A 300 0.87 -10.67 -7.23
N ASP A 301 0.44 -10.03 -8.31
CA ASP A 301 0.74 -10.46 -9.67
C ASP A 301 2.19 -10.06 -10.05
N LEU A 302 3.15 -10.94 -9.75
CA LEU A 302 4.55 -10.69 -10.08
C LEU A 302 4.82 -10.58 -11.58
N ASN A 303 3.98 -11.18 -12.44
CA ASN A 303 4.13 -11.05 -13.89
C ASN A 303 3.73 -9.64 -14.35
N ALA A 304 2.61 -9.12 -13.85
CA ALA A 304 2.22 -7.73 -14.09
C ALA A 304 3.27 -6.76 -13.54
N LEU A 305 3.75 -6.98 -12.31
CA LEU A 305 4.79 -6.15 -11.71
C LEU A 305 6.09 -6.16 -12.56
N GLN A 306 6.54 -7.33 -13.03
CA GLN A 306 7.71 -7.42 -13.92
C GLN A 306 7.50 -6.65 -15.23
N ALA A 307 6.30 -6.74 -15.82
CA ALA A 307 5.98 -5.98 -17.02
C ALA A 307 5.97 -4.46 -16.75
N ASN A 308 5.47 -4.03 -15.60
CA ASN A 308 5.47 -2.62 -15.21
C ASN A 308 6.90 -2.08 -14.94
N ILE A 309 7.78 -2.90 -14.36
CA ILE A 309 9.19 -2.56 -14.19
C ILE A 309 9.88 -2.43 -15.57
N LYS A 310 9.65 -3.41 -16.46
CA LYS A 310 10.19 -3.35 -17.83
C LYS A 310 9.73 -2.10 -18.58
N LEU A 311 8.45 -1.74 -18.48
CA LEU A 311 7.91 -0.53 -19.10
C LEU A 311 8.61 0.74 -18.59
N GLN A 312 8.87 0.86 -17.30
CA GLN A 312 9.61 1.99 -16.73
C GLN A 312 11.04 2.05 -17.27
N TYR A 313 11.70 0.90 -17.43
CA TYR A 313 13.02 0.82 -18.02
C TYR A 313 13.00 1.23 -19.50
N ASP A 314 12.07 0.68 -20.31
CA ASP A 314 11.92 1.02 -21.73
C ASP A 314 11.63 2.51 -21.96
N LEU A 315 10.93 3.16 -21.02
CA LEU A 315 10.62 4.59 -21.06
C LEU A 315 11.71 5.47 -20.43
N GLY A 316 12.79 4.88 -19.91
CA GLY A 316 13.92 5.59 -19.33
C GLY A 316 13.65 6.22 -17.96
N PHE A 317 12.67 5.71 -17.20
CA PHE A 317 12.40 6.17 -15.83
C PHE A 317 13.30 5.50 -14.80
N ILE A 318 13.81 4.30 -15.10
CA ILE A 318 14.77 3.56 -14.28
C ILE A 318 15.95 3.09 -15.13
N LYS A 319 17.07 2.78 -14.47
CA LYS A 319 18.36 2.50 -15.15
C LYS A 319 18.50 1.05 -15.64
N SER A 320 17.78 0.11 -15.04
CA SER A 320 17.86 -1.31 -15.40
C SER A 320 16.51 -2.01 -15.23
N ASN A 321 16.28 -3.02 -16.06
CA ASN A 321 15.14 -3.93 -15.90
C ASN A 321 15.49 -4.97 -14.84
N MET A 322 15.08 -4.73 -13.59
CA MET A 322 15.34 -5.61 -12.45
C MET A 322 14.43 -6.85 -12.48
N ASP A 323 14.97 -8.01 -12.11
CA ASP A 323 14.19 -9.24 -11.94
C ASP A 323 13.42 -9.19 -10.62
N ILE A 324 12.10 -8.98 -10.70
CA ILE A 324 11.25 -8.79 -9.52
C ILE A 324 11.21 -10.01 -8.59
N LYS A 325 11.49 -11.21 -9.09
CA LYS A 325 11.52 -12.43 -8.26
C LYS A 325 12.63 -12.35 -7.19
N LYS A 326 13.76 -11.73 -7.51
CA LYS A 326 14.84 -11.50 -6.55
C LYS A 326 14.47 -10.53 -5.43
N TYR A 327 13.51 -9.67 -5.70
CA TYR A 327 13.01 -8.64 -4.78
C TYR A 327 11.64 -8.99 -4.18
N SER A 328 11.27 -10.27 -4.15
CA SER A 328 10.01 -10.74 -3.59
C SER A 328 10.25 -11.80 -2.52
N ASP A 329 9.50 -11.72 -1.41
CA ASP A 329 9.40 -12.77 -0.41
C ASP A 329 7.93 -12.98 -0.05
N LEU A 330 7.28 -13.88 -0.77
CA LEU A 330 5.88 -14.23 -0.56
C LEU A 330 5.69 -15.39 0.42
N SER A 331 6.77 -15.87 1.04
CA SER A 331 6.70 -17.03 1.94
C SER A 331 5.87 -16.74 3.19
N ILE A 332 5.86 -15.48 3.66
CA ILE A 332 5.12 -15.06 4.85
C ILE A 332 3.62 -15.08 4.56
N VAL A 333 3.18 -14.41 3.50
CA VAL A 333 1.75 -14.36 3.14
C VAL A 333 1.23 -15.74 2.76
N ALA A 334 2.04 -16.57 2.11
CA ALA A 334 1.68 -17.95 1.78
C ALA A 334 1.54 -18.85 3.03
N GLU A 335 2.40 -18.66 4.04
CA GLU A 335 2.30 -19.36 5.33
C GLU A 335 1.06 -18.88 6.10
N ALA A 336 0.83 -17.58 6.17
CA ALA A 336 -0.33 -16.97 6.79
C ALA A 336 -1.66 -17.49 6.20
N ALA A 337 -1.78 -17.51 4.87
CA ALA A 337 -2.96 -18.04 4.19
C ALA A 337 -3.21 -19.54 4.44
N LYS A 338 -2.15 -20.34 4.69
CA LYS A 338 -2.28 -21.76 5.07
C LYS A 338 -2.86 -21.94 6.48
N ARG A 339 -2.58 -21.01 7.42
CA ARG A 339 -3.09 -21.07 8.79
C ARG A 339 -4.60 -20.76 8.88
N LEU A 340 -5.18 -20.19 7.83
CA LEU A 340 -6.60 -19.86 7.76
C LEU A 340 -7.47 -20.98 7.15
N LYS A 341 -6.84 -22.02 6.65
CA LYS A 341 -7.52 -23.23 6.11
C LYS A 341 -7.80 -24.20 7.23
#